data_62b6264999b16070f341a59bf4218b95
#
_entry.id   62b6264999b16070f341a59bf4218b95
#
_cell.length_a   1.000
_cell.length_b   1.000
_cell.length_c   1.000
_cell.angle_alpha   90.00
_cell.angle_beta   90.00
_cell.angle_gamma   90.00
#
_symmetry.space_group_name_H-M   'P 1'
#
loop_
_entity.id
_entity.type
_entity.pdbx_description
1 polymer ?
#
loop_
_entity_poly.entity_id
_entity_poly.type
_entity_poly.pdbx_seq_one_letter_code
_entity_poly.pdbx_strand_id
1 'polypeptide(L)'
;MTIKHSWTYFLVFCVALLFATPPASAQSPAFRVDPFWPKPLPNNWILGQVGGMAIDSQDNIWVFQRPRSLTDDEKGAALTPPRSKCCVPAPSVLVFNQAGDVVKSWGGPGDNLGYDWPLQEHAILVDNKGFVWLSGNGKGDSMVLKFATDGIFVKQLGKRGPLTSSADLSQFGLVASLELDAKANEIYAADGYGNHRVAVLDADTGEIKRIWGAYGKPPTDDDLPAYNPDSSQFATVHCIALAKDGLVFVCDRTNNRVQVFHKDGSFVRQYVFDPSTKGSGSSWGLAFSPLDKKQNFFVLIDGTNNVLETVRRSDGAVVRSFGRPGRETGEFHRVHVGKFDSRGNFYTGEVDTGKRLQKWVPVE
;
A
#
# COMPACT_ATOMS: atom_id res chain seq x y z
N MET A 1 -50.21 -19.67 -82.25
CA MET A 1 -49.82 -18.43 -81.57
C MET A 1 -49.60 -18.82 -80.09
N THR A 2 -48.40 -19.14 -79.73
CA THR A 2 -48.03 -19.77 -78.44
C THR A 2 -47.30 -18.75 -77.59
N ILE A 3 -47.90 -18.33 -76.48
CA ILE A 3 -47.32 -17.33 -75.57
C ILE A 3 -46.45 -18.08 -74.53
N LYS A 4 -45.15 -17.82 -74.52
CA LYS A 4 -44.23 -18.30 -73.48
C LYS A 4 -44.17 -17.32 -72.32
N HIS A 5 -44.57 -17.77 -71.13
CA HIS A 5 -44.38 -17.02 -69.88
C HIS A 5 -43.01 -17.31 -69.33
N SER A 6 -42.17 -16.28 -69.19
CA SER A 6 -40.89 -16.32 -68.52
C SER A 6 -41.07 -15.92 -67.06
N TRP A 7 -40.73 -16.81 -66.12
CA TRP A 7 -40.72 -16.54 -64.69
C TRP A 7 -39.33 -16.13 -64.30
N THR A 8 -39.14 -14.87 -63.86
CA THR A 8 -37.90 -14.37 -63.32
C THR A 8 -37.94 -14.54 -61.80
N TYR A 9 -37.05 -15.40 -61.23
CA TYR A 9 -36.86 -15.58 -59.76
C TYR A 9 -36.00 -14.45 -59.29
N PHE A 10 -36.52 -13.59 -58.38
CA PHE A 10 -35.74 -12.66 -57.59
C PHE A 10 -35.20 -13.38 -56.36
N LEU A 11 -33.88 -13.61 -56.27
CA LEU A 11 -33.19 -14.06 -55.07
C LEU A 11 -32.99 -12.85 -54.17
N VAL A 12 -33.72 -12.81 -53.05
CA VAL A 12 -33.49 -11.84 -51.98
C VAL A 12 -32.36 -12.35 -51.11
N PHE A 13 -31.17 -11.72 -51.20
CA PHE A 13 -30.05 -11.94 -50.30
C PHE A 13 -30.30 -11.21 -48.97
N CYS A 14 -30.73 -11.91 -47.92
CA CYS A 14 -30.70 -11.40 -46.54
C CYS A 14 -29.27 -11.36 -46.00
N VAL A 15 -28.66 -10.18 -46.03
CA VAL A 15 -27.38 -9.95 -45.30
C VAL A 15 -27.74 -9.82 -43.83
N ALA A 16 -27.45 -10.85 -43.05
CA ALA A 16 -27.50 -10.80 -41.58
C ALA A 16 -26.32 -9.95 -41.06
N LEU A 17 -26.59 -8.71 -40.74
CA LEU A 17 -25.62 -7.86 -39.97
C LEU A 17 -25.49 -8.42 -38.55
N LEU A 18 -24.42 -9.16 -38.31
CA LEU A 18 -24.00 -9.51 -36.97
C LEU A 18 -23.51 -8.24 -36.24
N PHE A 19 -24.41 -7.62 -35.49
CA PHE A 19 -24.02 -6.59 -34.53
C PHE A 19 -23.17 -7.27 -33.44
N ALA A 20 -21.82 -7.15 -33.50
CA ALA A 20 -20.96 -7.47 -32.43
C ALA A 20 -21.31 -6.56 -31.24
N THR A 21 -21.95 -7.11 -30.22
CA THR A 21 -22.13 -6.38 -28.96
C THR A 21 -20.74 -5.99 -28.45
N PRO A 22 -20.48 -4.71 -28.16
CA PRO A 22 -19.21 -4.30 -27.58
C PRO A 22 -19.00 -5.11 -26.28
N PRO A 23 -17.76 -5.55 -25.97
CA PRO A 23 -17.50 -6.26 -24.73
C PRO A 23 -17.98 -5.39 -23.58
N ALA A 24 -18.75 -5.97 -22.66
CA ALA A 24 -19.22 -5.29 -21.48
C ALA A 24 -18.00 -4.63 -20.80
N SER A 25 -18.01 -3.30 -20.70
CA SER A 25 -16.95 -2.59 -20.00
C SER A 25 -16.92 -3.11 -18.57
N ALA A 26 -15.75 -3.54 -18.09
CA ALA A 26 -15.61 -3.96 -16.71
C ALA A 26 -16.12 -2.83 -15.81
N GLN A 27 -17.10 -3.15 -14.95
CA GLN A 27 -17.67 -2.15 -14.04
C GLN A 27 -16.61 -1.78 -13.01
N SER A 28 -16.38 -0.48 -12.80
CA SER A 28 -15.42 -0.01 -11.82
C SER A 28 -15.87 -0.37 -10.40
N PRO A 29 -14.99 -0.87 -9.54
CA PRO A 29 -15.33 -1.19 -8.15
C PRO A 29 -15.92 0.03 -7.42
N ALA A 30 -16.98 -0.19 -6.65
CA ALA A 30 -17.57 0.79 -5.75
C ALA A 30 -17.52 0.27 -4.32
N PHE A 31 -17.38 1.17 -3.34
CA PHE A 31 -17.23 0.81 -1.94
C PHE A 31 -18.11 1.68 -1.07
N ARG A 32 -18.55 1.12 0.07
CA ARG A 32 -19.13 1.85 1.18
C ARG A 32 -18.41 1.53 2.47
N VAL A 33 -18.28 2.50 3.36
CA VAL A 33 -17.64 2.29 4.65
C VAL A 33 -18.53 1.43 5.56
N ASP A 34 -17.90 0.55 6.35
CA ASP A 34 -18.54 -0.18 7.45
C ASP A 34 -18.35 0.66 8.74
N PRO A 35 -19.39 1.31 9.26
CA PRO A 35 -19.26 2.20 10.41
C PRO A 35 -19.03 1.46 11.74
N PHE A 36 -19.12 0.14 11.76
CA PHE A 36 -19.00 -0.68 12.96
C PHE A 36 -17.65 -1.42 13.05
N TRP A 37 -16.77 -1.21 12.08
CA TRP A 37 -15.43 -1.78 12.08
C TRP A 37 -14.36 -0.69 12.27
N PRO A 38 -13.31 -0.91 13.10
CA PRO A 38 -13.13 -2.02 14.03
C PRO A 38 -14.01 -1.89 15.26
N LYS A 39 -14.09 -2.96 16.06
CA LYS A 39 -14.69 -2.90 17.39
C LYS A 39 -13.80 -2.10 18.35
N PRO A 40 -14.35 -1.63 19.49
CA PRO A 40 -13.56 -0.95 20.51
C PRO A 40 -12.34 -1.79 20.92
N LEU A 41 -11.19 -1.13 21.05
CA LEU A 41 -9.96 -1.79 21.48
C LEU A 41 -10.08 -2.27 22.93
N PRO A 42 -9.53 -3.45 23.28
CA PRO A 42 -9.52 -3.93 24.66
C PRO A 42 -8.56 -3.11 25.54
N ASN A 43 -8.56 -3.35 26.84
CA ASN A 43 -7.58 -2.85 27.82
C ASN A 43 -7.42 -1.32 27.85
N ASN A 44 -8.48 -0.58 27.57
CA ASN A 44 -8.42 0.89 27.44
C ASN A 44 -7.40 1.37 26.41
N TRP A 45 -7.07 0.55 25.42
CA TRP A 45 -6.12 0.94 24.39
C TRP A 45 -6.64 2.03 23.48
N ILE A 46 -5.73 2.88 23.04
CA ILE A 46 -5.94 3.86 21.98
C ILE A 46 -4.90 3.66 20.88
N LEU A 47 -5.35 3.86 19.64
CA LEU A 47 -4.51 3.74 18.45
C LEU A 47 -3.76 5.05 18.19
N GLY A 48 -2.46 4.97 17.92
CA GLY A 48 -1.68 6.05 17.36
C GLY A 48 -1.79 6.11 15.83
N GLN A 49 -0.87 6.81 15.19
CA GLN A 49 -0.78 6.87 13.72
C GLN A 49 -0.56 5.47 13.14
N VAL A 50 -1.26 5.15 12.04
CA VAL A 50 -1.13 3.86 11.35
C VAL A 50 -0.05 3.96 10.28
N GLY A 51 1.16 3.49 10.61
CA GLY A 51 2.30 3.52 9.69
C GLY A 51 2.21 2.46 8.58
N GLY A 52 1.72 1.26 8.90
CA GLY A 52 1.65 0.17 7.94
C GLY A 52 0.48 -0.78 8.16
N MET A 53 0.17 -1.55 7.11
CA MET A 53 -0.89 -2.56 7.13
C MET A 53 -0.53 -3.72 6.22
N ALA A 54 -0.85 -4.95 6.66
CA ALA A 54 -0.76 -6.16 5.86
C ALA A 54 -2.01 -7.03 6.08
N ILE A 55 -2.29 -7.91 5.14
CA ILE A 55 -3.34 -8.92 5.26
C ILE A 55 -2.66 -10.29 5.16
N ASP A 56 -2.95 -11.19 6.11
CA ASP A 56 -2.42 -12.55 6.07
C ASP A 56 -3.32 -13.50 5.25
N SER A 57 -2.89 -14.74 5.10
CA SER A 57 -3.63 -15.78 4.35
C SER A 57 -4.96 -16.20 5.00
N GLN A 58 -5.22 -15.79 6.22
CA GLN A 58 -6.46 -16.02 6.97
C GLN A 58 -7.37 -14.78 6.95
N ASP A 59 -7.01 -13.76 6.17
CA ASP A 59 -7.67 -12.45 6.10
C ASP A 59 -7.66 -11.68 7.43
N ASN A 60 -6.68 -11.93 8.31
CA ASN A 60 -6.47 -11.07 9.44
C ASN A 60 -5.75 -9.79 9.00
N ILE A 61 -6.14 -8.67 9.61
CA ILE A 61 -5.63 -7.34 9.32
C ILE A 61 -4.53 -7.01 10.32
N TRP A 62 -3.30 -7.01 9.85
CA TRP A 62 -2.11 -6.65 10.62
C TRP A 62 -1.89 -5.16 10.50
N VAL A 63 -1.77 -4.49 11.63
CA VAL A 63 -1.60 -3.04 11.73
C VAL A 63 -0.32 -2.73 12.48
N PHE A 64 0.53 -1.91 11.88
CA PHE A 64 1.75 -1.40 12.50
C PHE A 64 1.54 0.08 12.80
N GLN A 65 1.29 0.38 14.08
CA GLN A 65 0.94 1.70 14.54
C GLN A 65 2.04 2.31 15.41
N ARG A 66 1.97 3.62 15.61
CA ARG A 66 2.94 4.46 16.29
C ARG A 66 2.44 4.87 17.67
N PRO A 67 2.63 4.09 18.74
CA PRO A 67 2.14 4.46 20.09
C PRO A 67 2.77 5.76 20.59
N ARG A 68 3.99 6.09 20.15
CA ARG A 68 4.69 7.34 20.50
C ARG A 68 4.13 8.59 19.82
N SER A 69 3.23 8.45 18.86
CA SER A 69 2.54 9.57 18.23
C SER A 69 1.38 10.13 19.05
N LEU A 70 1.02 9.46 20.14
CA LEU A 70 -0.04 9.90 21.03
C LEU A 70 0.41 11.06 21.91
N THR A 71 -0.44 12.07 22.02
CA THR A 71 -0.25 13.20 22.93
C THR A 71 -0.51 12.78 24.38
N ASP A 72 -0.10 13.58 25.35
CA ASP A 72 -0.37 13.31 26.75
C ASP A 72 -1.87 13.26 27.08
N ASP A 73 -2.68 14.06 26.39
CA ASP A 73 -4.14 14.05 26.59
C ASP A 73 -4.78 12.75 26.05
N GLU A 74 -4.24 12.20 24.94
CA GLU A 74 -4.72 10.95 24.38
C GLU A 74 -4.34 9.73 25.21
N LYS A 75 -3.19 9.75 25.87
CA LYS A 75 -2.68 8.63 26.70
C LYS A 75 -2.74 8.93 28.21
N GLY A 76 -3.68 9.72 28.65
CA GLY A 76 -3.72 10.26 30.01
C GLY A 76 -3.69 9.22 31.14
N ALA A 77 -4.22 8.01 30.90
CA ALA A 77 -4.17 6.93 31.89
C ALA A 77 -2.78 6.29 32.04
N ALA A 78 -1.90 6.45 31.05
CA ALA A 78 -0.54 5.89 31.06
C ALA A 78 0.50 6.84 31.66
N LEU A 79 0.12 8.05 32.03
CA LEU A 79 1.02 9.04 32.63
C LEU A 79 1.25 8.76 34.13
N THR A 80 2.34 9.29 34.66
CA THR A 80 2.70 9.18 36.08
C THR A 80 2.84 10.58 36.68
N PRO A 81 1.90 11.06 37.55
CA PRO A 81 0.63 10.40 37.89
C PRO A 81 -0.37 10.42 36.69
N PRO A 82 -1.36 9.50 36.66
CA PRO A 82 -2.39 9.51 35.63
C PRO A 82 -3.21 10.80 35.64
N ARG A 83 -3.50 11.33 34.45
CA ARG A 83 -4.35 12.53 34.26
C ARG A 83 -5.83 12.19 34.02
N SER A 84 -6.10 10.96 33.56
CA SER A 84 -7.46 10.53 33.22
C SER A 84 -7.64 9.03 33.42
N LYS A 85 -8.88 8.54 33.31
CA LYS A 85 -9.21 7.10 33.37
C LYS A 85 -8.95 6.38 32.04
N CYS A 86 -8.93 7.10 30.93
CA CYS A 86 -8.61 6.64 29.59
C CYS A 86 -7.41 7.48 29.08
N CYS A 87 -6.59 7.03 28.21
CA CYS A 87 -6.42 5.70 27.66
C CYS A 87 -4.94 5.32 27.78
N VAL A 88 -4.57 4.11 27.38
CA VAL A 88 -3.16 3.68 27.31
C VAL A 88 -2.82 3.37 25.85
N PRO A 89 -1.55 3.64 25.42
CA PRO A 89 -1.13 3.29 24.05
C PRO A 89 -1.26 1.79 23.80
N ALA A 90 -1.84 1.40 22.68
CA ALA A 90 -1.83 0.02 22.24
C ALA A 90 -0.39 -0.43 21.86
N PRO A 91 -0.07 -1.75 21.89
CA PRO A 91 1.17 -2.27 21.31
C PRO A 91 1.34 -1.88 19.84
N SER A 92 2.59 -1.77 19.36
CA SER A 92 2.87 -1.30 18.00
C SER A 92 2.31 -2.22 16.92
N VAL A 93 2.24 -3.53 17.15
CA VAL A 93 1.59 -4.49 16.24
C VAL A 93 0.25 -4.93 16.83
N LEU A 94 -0.82 -4.71 16.08
CA LEU A 94 -2.16 -5.21 16.36
C LEU A 94 -2.63 -6.08 15.21
N VAL A 95 -3.34 -7.16 15.52
CA VAL A 95 -3.96 -8.03 14.53
C VAL A 95 -5.44 -8.09 14.78
N PHE A 96 -6.22 -7.72 13.77
CA PHE A 96 -7.68 -7.76 13.83
C PHE A 96 -8.20 -8.93 12.98
N ASN A 97 -9.26 -9.56 13.45
CA ASN A 97 -10.04 -10.44 12.58
C ASN A 97 -10.98 -9.60 11.68
N GLN A 98 -11.64 -10.25 10.73
CA GLN A 98 -12.58 -9.58 9.82
C GLN A 98 -13.80 -8.98 10.53
N ALA A 99 -14.13 -9.47 11.73
CA ALA A 99 -15.21 -8.94 12.58
C ALA A 99 -14.80 -7.69 13.37
N GLY A 100 -13.50 -7.33 13.34
CA GLY A 100 -12.96 -6.14 14.01
C GLY A 100 -12.48 -6.36 15.44
N ASP A 101 -12.41 -7.62 15.91
CA ASP A 101 -11.81 -7.93 17.21
C ASP A 101 -10.29 -7.97 17.10
N VAL A 102 -9.60 -7.46 18.13
CA VAL A 102 -8.16 -7.66 18.27
C VAL A 102 -7.90 -9.10 18.71
N VAL A 103 -7.23 -9.87 17.87
CA VAL A 103 -6.92 -11.30 18.12
C VAL A 103 -5.48 -11.55 18.52
N LYS A 104 -4.60 -10.59 18.25
CA LYS A 104 -3.17 -10.65 18.64
C LYS A 104 -2.61 -9.24 18.79
N SER A 105 -1.64 -9.07 19.68
CA SER A 105 -0.92 -7.82 19.86
C SER A 105 0.46 -8.08 20.43
N TRP A 106 1.47 -7.33 19.96
CA TRP A 106 2.84 -7.43 20.47
C TRP A 106 3.71 -6.26 19.99
N GLY A 107 4.91 -6.21 20.49
CA GLY A 107 5.96 -5.28 20.06
C GLY A 107 5.77 -3.86 20.55
N GLY A 108 6.78 -3.07 20.31
CA GLY A 108 6.92 -1.70 20.73
C GLY A 108 8.34 -1.43 21.20
N PRO A 109 8.68 -0.16 21.45
CA PRO A 109 9.99 0.21 21.98
C PRO A 109 10.21 -0.41 23.36
N GLY A 110 11.43 -0.81 23.62
CA GLY A 110 11.85 -1.38 24.92
C GLY A 110 13.36 -1.33 25.06
N ASP A 111 13.85 -1.49 26.27
CA ASP A 111 15.27 -1.56 26.57
C ASP A 111 15.78 -2.99 26.42
N ASN A 112 17.02 -3.15 25.97
CA ASN A 112 17.73 -4.43 25.88
C ASN A 112 17.03 -5.51 25.04
N LEU A 113 16.38 -5.13 23.95
CA LEU A 113 15.67 -6.05 23.07
C LEU A 113 16.60 -6.98 22.28
N GLY A 114 17.89 -6.65 22.16
CA GLY A 114 18.84 -7.37 21.31
C GLY A 114 18.69 -7.03 19.81
N TYR A 115 17.82 -6.11 19.46
CA TYR A 115 17.60 -5.57 18.11
C TYR A 115 17.09 -4.11 18.20
N ASP A 116 17.13 -3.41 17.06
CA ASP A 116 16.73 -2.00 16.97
C ASP A 116 15.23 -1.87 16.63
N TRP A 117 14.34 -1.63 17.61
CA TRP A 117 12.96 -1.32 17.32
C TRP A 117 12.86 0.01 16.56
N PRO A 118 12.07 0.12 15.45
CA PRO A 118 11.98 1.35 14.66
C PRO A 118 11.67 2.58 15.51
N LEU A 119 12.32 3.70 15.21
CA LEU A 119 12.03 4.99 15.85
C LEU A 119 10.68 5.54 15.43
N GLN A 120 10.27 5.24 14.21
CA GLN A 120 8.95 5.58 13.69
C GLN A 120 8.44 4.42 12.83
N GLU A 121 7.50 3.67 13.38
CA GLU A 121 6.91 2.49 12.76
C GLU A 121 6.31 2.82 11.39
N HIS A 122 6.60 2.02 10.33
CA HIS A 122 6.11 2.30 8.99
C HIS A 122 5.72 1.06 8.19
N ALA A 123 6.66 0.25 7.74
CA ALA A 123 6.38 -0.90 6.89
C ALA A 123 6.07 -2.16 7.68
N ILE A 124 5.04 -2.90 7.26
CA ILE A 124 4.76 -4.26 7.74
C ILE A 124 4.37 -5.15 6.57
N LEU A 125 4.90 -6.37 6.57
CA LEU A 125 4.56 -7.45 5.65
C LEU A 125 4.42 -8.74 6.43
N VAL A 126 3.41 -9.55 6.12
CA VAL A 126 3.31 -10.94 6.59
C VAL A 126 3.59 -11.85 5.39
N ASP A 127 4.60 -12.69 5.51
CA ASP A 127 4.98 -13.59 4.43
C ASP A 127 4.19 -14.92 4.47
N ASN A 128 4.31 -15.69 3.40
CA ASN A 128 3.64 -16.99 3.26
C ASN A 128 4.28 -18.13 4.06
N LYS A 129 5.37 -17.85 4.78
CA LYS A 129 6.08 -18.81 5.66
C LYS A 129 5.78 -18.54 7.13
N GLY A 130 4.93 -17.57 7.46
CA GLY A 130 4.55 -17.24 8.83
C GLY A 130 5.54 -16.29 9.52
N PHE A 131 6.23 -15.44 8.78
CA PHE A 131 7.06 -14.38 9.33
C PHE A 131 6.46 -13.01 9.09
N VAL A 132 6.78 -12.08 9.98
CA VAL A 132 6.41 -10.67 9.91
C VAL A 132 7.67 -9.84 9.71
N TRP A 133 7.65 -9.01 8.69
CA TRP A 133 8.74 -8.10 8.37
C TRP A 133 8.33 -6.69 8.70
N LEU A 134 9.17 -5.98 9.44
CA LEU A 134 8.91 -4.63 9.92
C LEU A 134 10.05 -3.69 9.53
N SER A 135 9.73 -2.43 9.23
CA SER A 135 10.70 -1.36 9.09
C SER A 135 10.10 -0.02 9.53
N GLY A 136 10.95 0.98 9.66
CA GLY A 136 10.56 2.33 10.05
C GLY A 136 11.09 3.40 9.12
N ASN A 137 10.60 4.63 9.33
CA ASN A 137 11.05 5.81 8.62
C ASN A 137 11.53 6.94 9.55
N GLY A 138 11.81 6.63 10.83
CA GLY A 138 12.46 7.55 11.73
C GLY A 138 13.94 7.73 11.37
N LYS A 139 14.49 8.88 11.71
CA LYS A 139 15.91 9.18 11.42
C LYS A 139 16.82 8.14 12.05
N GLY A 140 17.45 7.32 11.23
CA GLY A 140 18.30 6.20 11.66
C GLY A 140 17.65 4.82 11.55
N ASP A 141 16.40 4.68 11.10
CA ASP A 141 15.73 3.40 10.86
C ASP A 141 16.24 2.74 9.56
N SER A 142 17.55 2.49 9.49
CA SER A 142 18.23 1.94 8.30
C SER A 142 18.24 0.40 8.30
N MET A 143 17.18 -0.24 8.83
CA MET A 143 17.09 -1.69 8.98
C MET A 143 15.70 -2.22 8.67
N VAL A 144 15.65 -3.51 8.38
CA VAL A 144 14.44 -4.32 8.30
C VAL A 144 14.53 -5.44 9.33
N LEU A 145 13.46 -5.66 10.06
CA LEU A 145 13.37 -6.68 11.13
C LEU A 145 12.47 -7.83 10.66
N LYS A 146 12.82 -9.04 11.03
CA LYS A 146 12.02 -10.26 10.81
C LYS A 146 11.63 -10.87 12.15
N PHE A 147 10.35 -11.19 12.30
CA PHE A 147 9.76 -11.83 13.47
C PHE A 147 8.92 -13.04 13.05
N ALA A 148 8.71 -13.99 13.97
CA ALA A 148 7.59 -14.91 13.86
C ALA A 148 6.26 -14.18 14.13
N THR A 149 5.13 -14.76 13.74
CA THR A 149 3.80 -14.12 13.88
C THR A 149 3.35 -13.90 15.33
N ASP A 150 4.03 -14.49 16.31
CA ASP A 150 3.82 -14.30 17.74
C ASP A 150 4.73 -13.20 18.36
N GLY A 151 5.56 -12.55 17.52
CA GLY A 151 6.44 -11.48 17.94
C GLY A 151 7.83 -11.93 18.39
N ILE A 152 8.17 -13.22 18.25
CA ILE A 152 9.53 -13.71 18.54
C ILE A 152 10.49 -13.18 17.46
N PHE A 153 11.53 -12.46 17.90
CA PHE A 153 12.55 -11.91 17.01
C PHE A 153 13.34 -13.02 16.31
N VAL A 154 13.54 -12.86 15.01
CA VAL A 154 14.29 -13.82 14.18
C VAL A 154 15.60 -13.20 13.68
N LYS A 155 15.52 -12.00 13.06
CA LYS A 155 16.67 -11.41 12.38
C LYS A 155 16.50 -9.90 12.17
N GLN A 156 17.62 -9.19 12.19
CA GLN A 156 17.74 -7.80 11.73
C GLN A 156 18.64 -7.77 10.50
N LEU A 157 18.19 -7.05 9.45
CA LEU A 157 18.93 -6.75 8.24
C LEU A 157 19.28 -5.27 8.26
N GLY A 158 20.54 -4.92 8.00
CA GLY A 158 21.02 -3.56 8.23
C GLY A 158 21.14 -3.24 9.73
N LYS A 159 21.34 -1.98 10.05
CA LYS A 159 21.52 -1.52 11.44
C LYS A 159 21.01 -0.08 11.59
N ARG A 160 20.65 0.28 12.80
CA ARG A 160 20.38 1.69 13.12
C ARG A 160 21.61 2.55 12.83
N GLY A 161 21.40 3.66 12.15
CA GLY A 161 22.51 4.55 11.83
C GLY A 161 22.18 5.60 10.76
N PRO A 162 23.17 6.39 10.37
CA PRO A 162 22.99 7.36 9.29
C PRO A 162 22.67 6.67 7.98
N LEU A 163 22.04 7.41 7.08
CA LEU A 163 21.84 6.97 5.70
C LEU A 163 23.18 6.77 5.01
N THR A 164 23.22 5.78 4.14
CA THR A 164 24.30 5.51 3.20
C THR A 164 23.82 5.87 1.79
N SER A 165 24.64 5.61 0.78
CA SER A 165 24.23 5.83 -0.62
C SER A 165 23.06 4.92 -1.02
N SER A 166 22.19 5.41 -1.89
CA SER A 166 21.14 4.62 -2.54
C SER A 166 21.66 3.43 -3.35
N ALA A 167 22.97 3.37 -3.64
CA ALA A 167 23.64 2.23 -4.27
C ALA A 167 24.17 1.18 -3.26
N ASP A 168 24.13 1.45 -1.93
CA ASP A 168 24.63 0.54 -0.90
C ASP A 168 23.70 -0.69 -0.76
N LEU A 169 24.27 -1.89 -0.90
CA LEU A 169 23.55 -3.16 -0.77
C LEU A 169 23.54 -3.72 0.65
N SER A 170 24.19 -3.08 1.60
CA SER A 170 24.32 -3.55 2.99
C SER A 170 23.31 -2.93 3.96
N GLN A 171 22.70 -1.81 3.60
CA GLN A 171 21.78 -1.07 4.45
C GLN A 171 20.57 -0.54 3.67
N PHE A 172 19.56 -0.12 4.43
CA PHE A 172 18.33 0.48 3.91
C PHE A 172 18.28 1.98 4.22
N GLY A 173 17.46 2.71 3.44
CA GLY A 173 17.25 4.13 3.62
C GLY A 173 15.82 4.46 4.01
N LEU A 174 15.34 3.97 5.16
CA LEU A 174 14.01 4.28 5.70
C LEU A 174 12.89 3.69 4.82
N VAL A 175 12.74 2.37 4.87
CA VAL A 175 11.80 1.61 4.02
C VAL A 175 10.34 1.98 4.30
N ALA A 176 9.64 2.41 3.26
CA ALA A 176 8.25 2.84 3.35
C ALA A 176 7.24 1.70 3.21
N SER A 177 7.49 0.69 2.38
CA SER A 177 6.62 -0.47 2.25
C SER A 177 7.38 -1.72 1.80
N LEU A 178 6.77 -2.87 2.05
CA LEU A 178 7.29 -4.18 1.68
C LEU A 178 6.18 -4.96 0.95
N GLU A 179 6.53 -5.67 -0.13
CA GLU A 179 5.60 -6.50 -0.88
C GLU A 179 6.25 -7.85 -1.23
N LEU A 180 5.50 -8.95 -1.09
CA LEU A 180 6.01 -10.31 -1.29
C LEU A 180 5.69 -10.84 -2.67
N ASP A 181 6.69 -11.31 -3.40
CA ASP A 181 6.54 -12.28 -4.49
C ASP A 181 6.76 -13.70 -3.95
N ALA A 182 5.71 -14.33 -3.47
CA ALA A 182 5.79 -15.66 -2.89
C ALA A 182 6.31 -16.72 -3.88
N LYS A 183 6.03 -16.55 -5.19
CA LYS A 183 6.47 -17.48 -6.24
C LYS A 183 7.98 -17.40 -6.49
N ALA A 184 8.53 -16.18 -6.48
CA ALA A 184 9.96 -15.95 -6.67
C ALA A 184 10.75 -16.05 -5.36
N ASN A 185 10.07 -16.13 -4.20
CA ASN A 185 10.65 -16.03 -2.87
C ASN A 185 11.42 -14.70 -2.68
N GLU A 186 10.81 -13.59 -3.12
CA GLU A 186 11.42 -12.26 -3.11
C GLU A 186 10.54 -11.25 -2.39
N ILE A 187 11.17 -10.34 -1.65
CA ILE A 187 10.53 -9.18 -1.04
C ILE A 187 11.01 -7.92 -1.75
N TYR A 188 10.06 -7.14 -2.21
CA TYR A 188 10.28 -5.84 -2.83
C TYR A 188 10.12 -4.76 -1.76
N ALA A 189 11.16 -3.97 -1.54
CA ALA A 189 11.19 -2.88 -0.57
C ALA A 189 11.12 -1.53 -1.27
N ALA A 190 10.14 -0.71 -0.91
CA ALA A 190 10.08 0.71 -1.25
C ALA A 190 11.07 1.46 -0.35
N ASP A 191 12.33 1.48 -0.74
CA ASP A 191 13.41 2.05 0.04
C ASP A 191 13.60 3.53 -0.35
N GLY A 192 12.68 4.39 0.15
CA GLY A 192 12.46 5.68 -0.48
C GLY A 192 12.30 6.91 0.40
N TYR A 193 12.33 6.84 1.73
CA TYR A 193 12.35 8.05 2.57
C TYR A 193 13.74 8.64 2.72
N GLY A 194 14.77 7.82 2.59
CA GLY A 194 16.16 8.23 2.67
C GLY A 194 16.97 7.82 1.45
N ASN A 195 16.59 6.71 0.80
CA ASN A 195 17.13 6.27 -0.48
C ASN A 195 16.15 6.59 -1.62
N HIS A 196 16.58 6.40 -2.86
CA HIS A 196 15.79 6.69 -4.06
C HIS A 196 15.64 5.44 -4.93
N ARG A 197 15.23 4.29 -4.30
CA ARG A 197 15.28 3.00 -4.98
C ARG A 197 14.16 2.04 -4.61
N VAL A 198 13.94 1.08 -5.48
CA VAL A 198 13.38 -0.22 -5.14
C VAL A 198 14.54 -1.15 -4.82
N ALA A 199 14.45 -1.90 -3.72
CA ALA A 199 15.39 -2.96 -3.40
C ALA A 199 14.64 -4.31 -3.36
N VAL A 200 15.20 -5.34 -3.98
CA VAL A 200 14.61 -6.69 -3.98
C VAL A 200 15.49 -7.62 -3.19
N LEU A 201 14.89 -8.22 -2.17
CA LEU A 201 15.57 -9.09 -1.22
C LEU A 201 15.17 -10.56 -1.48
N ASP A 202 16.07 -11.47 -1.17
CA ASP A 202 15.73 -12.86 -0.97
C ASP A 202 14.94 -13.01 0.35
N ALA A 203 13.78 -13.64 0.34
CA ALA A 203 12.90 -13.74 1.52
C ALA A 203 13.42 -14.68 2.62
N ASP A 204 14.39 -15.55 2.30
CA ASP A 204 15.01 -16.43 3.30
C ASP A 204 16.25 -15.79 3.92
N THR A 205 17.19 -15.35 3.07
CA THR A 205 18.46 -14.80 3.53
C THR A 205 18.36 -13.31 3.90
N GLY A 206 17.47 -12.56 3.27
CA GLY A 206 17.36 -11.11 3.41
C GLY A 206 18.42 -10.35 2.61
N GLU A 207 19.24 -11.01 1.81
CA GLU A 207 20.24 -10.37 0.97
C GLU A 207 19.57 -9.58 -0.16
N ILE A 208 20.08 -8.38 -0.44
CA ILE A 208 19.61 -7.56 -1.56
C ILE A 208 20.17 -8.16 -2.86
N LYS A 209 19.26 -8.69 -3.69
CA LYS A 209 19.58 -9.34 -4.97
C LYS A 209 19.77 -8.33 -6.10
N ARG A 210 19.01 -7.26 -6.10
CA ARG A 210 19.02 -6.20 -7.10
C ARG A 210 18.37 -4.93 -6.60
N ILE A 211 18.71 -3.81 -7.20
CA ILE A 211 18.14 -2.48 -6.94
C ILE A 211 17.92 -1.75 -8.26
N TRP A 212 16.99 -0.82 -8.28
CA TRP A 212 16.85 0.15 -9.38
C TRP A 212 16.21 1.46 -8.89
N GLY A 213 16.52 2.54 -9.60
CA GLY A 213 15.93 3.86 -9.46
C GLY A 213 14.82 4.14 -10.47
N ALA A 214 14.46 5.40 -10.63
CA ALA A 214 13.47 5.81 -11.62
C ALA A 214 13.86 5.40 -13.05
N TYR A 215 12.85 5.02 -13.85
CA TYR A 215 13.02 4.53 -15.23
C TYR A 215 13.93 3.29 -15.36
N GLY A 216 14.12 2.53 -14.30
CA GLY A 216 14.99 1.34 -14.28
C GLY A 216 16.50 1.66 -14.33
N LYS A 217 16.86 2.91 -14.13
CA LYS A 217 18.25 3.35 -14.06
C LYS A 217 18.86 3.02 -12.70
N PRO A 218 20.20 2.99 -12.58
CA PRO A 218 20.85 2.96 -11.26
C PRO A 218 20.34 4.11 -10.39
N PRO A 219 20.07 3.88 -9.09
CA PRO A 219 19.66 4.96 -8.20
C PRO A 219 20.81 5.94 -7.98
N THR A 220 20.49 7.23 -7.86
CA THR A 220 21.44 8.30 -7.53
C THR A 220 20.95 9.05 -6.30
N ASP A 221 21.84 9.83 -5.68
CA ASP A 221 21.55 10.67 -4.52
C ASP A 221 21.67 12.17 -4.88
N ASP A 222 21.37 12.50 -6.14
CA ASP A 222 21.39 13.88 -6.60
C ASP A 222 20.24 14.68 -5.94
N ASP A 223 20.52 15.94 -5.61
CA ASP A 223 19.50 16.87 -5.07
C ASP A 223 18.64 17.42 -6.23
N LEU A 224 17.62 16.66 -6.60
CA LEU A 224 16.68 17.04 -7.67
C LEU A 224 15.41 17.67 -7.10
N PRO A 225 14.81 18.64 -7.81
CA PRO A 225 13.56 19.26 -7.38
C PRO A 225 12.44 18.23 -7.23
N ALA A 226 11.75 18.26 -6.09
CA ALA A 226 10.52 17.51 -5.86
C ALA A 226 9.34 18.01 -6.73
N TYR A 227 8.26 17.28 -6.78
CA TYR A 227 7.03 17.56 -7.54
C TYR A 227 7.26 17.67 -9.05
N ASN A 228 8.20 16.89 -9.53
CA ASN A 228 8.50 16.79 -10.97
C ASN A 228 8.20 15.35 -11.46
N PRO A 229 7.05 15.12 -12.12
CA PRO A 229 6.72 13.80 -12.65
C PRO A 229 7.70 13.28 -13.71
N ASP A 230 8.51 14.16 -14.31
CA ASP A 230 9.52 13.80 -15.32
C ASP A 230 10.93 13.66 -14.72
N SER A 231 11.08 13.77 -13.39
CA SER A 231 12.37 13.62 -12.72
C SER A 231 13.04 12.30 -13.07
N SER A 232 14.34 12.34 -13.38
CA SER A 232 15.17 11.16 -13.68
C SER A 232 15.43 10.27 -12.45
N GLN A 233 15.09 10.74 -11.25
CA GLN A 233 15.26 10.07 -9.97
C GLN A 233 13.92 9.96 -9.25
N PHE A 234 13.75 8.95 -8.39
CA PHE A 234 12.66 8.93 -7.43
C PHE A 234 12.85 10.01 -6.35
N ALA A 235 11.77 10.68 -5.98
CA ALA A 235 11.81 11.58 -4.81
C ALA A 235 11.47 10.83 -3.52
N THR A 236 10.37 10.04 -3.55
CA THR A 236 9.98 9.22 -2.39
C THR A 236 9.31 7.93 -2.88
N VAL A 237 10.05 6.85 -2.92
CA VAL A 237 9.47 5.52 -3.20
C VAL A 237 8.67 5.09 -1.99
N HIS A 238 7.33 5.20 -2.07
CA HIS A 238 6.45 5.04 -0.90
C HIS A 238 5.62 3.76 -0.91
N CYS A 239 5.23 3.27 -2.07
CA CYS A 239 4.52 2.00 -2.18
C CYS A 239 5.10 1.12 -3.28
N ILE A 240 4.90 -0.19 -3.11
CA ILE A 240 5.06 -1.20 -4.15
C ILE A 240 3.81 -2.07 -4.16
N ALA A 241 3.34 -2.42 -5.36
CA ALA A 241 2.31 -3.42 -5.55
C ALA A 241 2.67 -4.33 -6.74
N LEU A 242 2.52 -5.64 -6.54
CA LEU A 242 2.79 -6.65 -7.56
C LEU A 242 1.48 -7.02 -8.26
N ALA A 243 1.46 -6.88 -9.58
CA ALA A 243 0.33 -7.31 -10.38
C ALA A 243 0.44 -8.79 -10.78
N LYS A 244 -0.69 -9.45 -11.02
CA LYS A 244 -0.77 -10.88 -11.39
C LYS A 244 -0.06 -11.22 -12.69
N ASP A 245 0.10 -10.25 -13.59
CA ASP A 245 0.86 -10.39 -14.85
C ASP A 245 2.38 -10.20 -14.67
N GLY A 246 2.83 -10.01 -13.44
CA GLY A 246 4.25 -9.89 -13.10
C GLY A 246 4.80 -8.48 -13.18
N LEU A 247 3.96 -7.46 -13.40
CA LEU A 247 4.40 -6.08 -13.35
C LEU A 247 4.48 -5.55 -11.91
N VAL A 248 5.44 -4.67 -11.68
CA VAL A 248 5.74 -4.01 -10.41
C VAL A 248 5.33 -2.55 -10.50
N PHE A 249 4.38 -2.14 -9.69
CA PHE A 249 3.90 -0.75 -9.60
C PHE A 249 4.59 -0.07 -8.44
N VAL A 250 5.20 1.07 -8.67
CA VAL A 250 6.03 1.81 -7.71
C VAL A 250 5.49 3.23 -7.56
N CYS A 251 4.99 3.58 -6.38
CA CYS A 251 4.55 4.95 -6.09
C CYS A 251 5.76 5.84 -5.79
N ASP A 252 6.02 6.80 -6.65
CA ASP A 252 6.94 7.90 -6.38
C ASP A 252 6.13 9.10 -5.87
N ARG A 253 5.85 9.05 -4.55
CA ARG A 253 4.84 9.85 -3.88
C ARG A 253 5.00 11.35 -4.13
N THR A 254 6.18 11.88 -3.85
CA THR A 254 6.43 13.32 -3.92
C THR A 254 6.53 13.83 -5.36
N ASN A 255 6.82 12.98 -6.33
CA ASN A 255 6.76 13.31 -7.74
C ASN A 255 5.38 13.08 -8.38
N ASN A 256 4.34 12.76 -7.60
CA ASN A 256 2.96 12.63 -8.06
C ASN A 256 2.80 11.59 -9.18
N ARG A 257 3.54 10.47 -9.12
CA ARG A 257 3.53 9.46 -10.19
C ARG A 257 3.58 8.05 -9.66
N VAL A 258 3.11 7.12 -10.49
CA VAL A 258 3.33 5.68 -10.34
C VAL A 258 4.11 5.20 -11.56
N GLN A 259 5.28 4.62 -11.34
CA GLN A 259 6.06 3.97 -12.40
C GLN A 259 5.84 2.46 -12.38
N VAL A 260 5.82 1.85 -13.57
CA VAL A 260 5.59 0.42 -13.75
C VAL A 260 6.82 -0.22 -14.37
N PHE A 261 7.21 -1.36 -13.81
CA PHE A 261 8.42 -2.08 -14.18
C PHE A 261 8.13 -3.56 -14.40
N HIS A 262 9.00 -4.24 -15.12
CA HIS A 262 9.16 -5.68 -15.00
C HIS A 262 9.90 -6.03 -13.71
N LYS A 263 9.88 -7.30 -13.31
CA LYS A 263 10.54 -7.78 -12.07
C LYS A 263 12.05 -7.65 -12.05
N ASP A 264 12.66 -7.50 -13.22
CA ASP A 264 14.11 -7.23 -13.38
C ASP A 264 14.48 -5.75 -13.22
N GLY A 265 13.49 -4.87 -13.05
CA GLY A 265 13.65 -3.43 -12.93
C GLY A 265 13.55 -2.67 -14.24
N SER A 266 13.35 -3.33 -15.41
CA SER A 266 13.17 -2.64 -16.67
C SER A 266 11.86 -1.86 -16.71
N PHE A 267 11.93 -0.58 -17.11
CA PHE A 267 10.79 0.35 -17.12
C PHE A 267 9.79 0.02 -18.23
N VAL A 268 8.50 0.11 -17.91
CA VAL A 268 7.40 -0.14 -18.84
C VAL A 268 6.64 1.16 -19.17
N ARG A 269 6.14 1.86 -18.16
CA ARG A 269 5.35 3.10 -18.30
C ARG A 269 5.23 3.84 -16.98
N GLN A 270 4.65 5.04 -17.05
CA GLN A 270 4.23 5.75 -15.84
C GLN A 270 2.82 6.31 -15.98
N TYR A 271 2.23 6.61 -14.83
CA TYR A 271 1.00 7.38 -14.66
C TYR A 271 1.31 8.58 -13.77
N VAL A 272 0.69 9.72 -14.05
CA VAL A 272 0.81 10.95 -13.25
C VAL A 272 -0.54 11.28 -12.67
N PHE A 273 -0.59 11.58 -11.36
CA PHE A 273 -1.81 11.88 -10.62
C PHE A 273 -1.66 13.22 -9.92
N ASP A 274 -2.65 14.11 -10.14
CA ASP A 274 -2.70 15.44 -9.52
C ASP A 274 -1.33 16.16 -9.47
N PRO A 275 -0.69 16.44 -10.60
CA PRO A 275 0.69 16.92 -10.65
C PRO A 275 0.91 18.27 -9.96
N SER A 276 -0.17 19.00 -9.65
CA SER A 276 -0.13 20.26 -8.89
C SER A 276 -0.05 20.05 -7.37
N THR A 277 -0.29 18.83 -6.86
CA THR A 277 -0.24 18.53 -5.43
C THR A 277 1.17 18.72 -4.88
N LYS A 278 1.26 19.48 -3.80
CA LYS A 278 2.51 19.78 -3.07
C LYS A 278 2.52 19.04 -1.71
N GLY A 279 3.39 19.44 -0.81
CA GLY A 279 3.53 18.84 0.51
C GLY A 279 4.10 17.42 0.40
N SER A 280 3.30 16.39 0.63
CA SER A 280 3.77 15.00 0.55
C SER A 280 3.47 14.33 -0.79
N GLY A 281 2.91 15.05 -1.78
CA GLY A 281 2.51 14.50 -3.08
C GLY A 281 1.22 13.68 -3.03
N SER A 282 0.78 13.15 -4.18
CA SER A 282 -0.52 12.47 -4.36
C SER A 282 -0.44 10.95 -4.29
N SER A 283 0.65 10.34 -4.72
CA SER A 283 0.72 8.88 -4.95
C SER A 283 1.26 8.13 -3.70
N TRP A 284 0.42 8.01 -2.65
CA TRP A 284 0.85 7.43 -1.36
C TRP A 284 0.83 5.91 -1.34
N GLY A 285 -0.17 5.31 -1.94
CA GLY A 285 -0.35 3.87 -1.92
C GLY A 285 -1.13 3.36 -3.13
N LEU A 286 -1.03 2.06 -3.38
CA LEU A 286 -1.75 1.40 -4.46
C LEU A 286 -2.12 -0.02 -4.06
N ALA A 287 -3.34 -0.45 -4.41
CA ALA A 287 -3.78 -1.82 -4.17
C ALA A 287 -4.67 -2.35 -5.29
N PHE A 288 -4.52 -3.64 -5.61
CA PHE A 288 -5.37 -4.36 -6.55
C PHE A 288 -6.45 -5.14 -5.83
N SER A 289 -7.72 -4.97 -6.25
CA SER A 289 -8.81 -5.78 -5.72
C SER A 289 -8.70 -7.24 -6.18
N PRO A 290 -8.82 -8.22 -5.28
CA PRO A 290 -8.83 -9.63 -5.66
C PRO A 290 -10.07 -10.02 -6.45
N LEU A 291 -11.16 -9.24 -6.38
CA LEU A 291 -12.41 -9.46 -7.13
C LEU A 291 -12.23 -9.11 -8.61
N ASP A 292 -11.39 -8.16 -8.95
CA ASP A 292 -11.00 -7.88 -10.34
C ASP A 292 -9.93 -8.89 -10.80
N LYS A 293 -10.39 -10.02 -11.33
CA LYS A 293 -9.50 -11.11 -11.73
C LYS A 293 -8.48 -10.72 -12.79
N LYS A 294 -8.82 -9.75 -13.65
CA LYS A 294 -7.96 -9.22 -14.72
C LYS A 294 -7.12 -8.03 -14.27
N GLN A 295 -7.40 -7.52 -13.07
CA GLN A 295 -6.76 -6.30 -12.56
C GLN A 295 -6.84 -5.13 -13.56
N ASN A 296 -8.05 -4.91 -14.11
CA ASN A 296 -8.32 -3.77 -15.01
C ASN A 296 -8.23 -2.44 -14.26
N PHE A 297 -8.37 -2.49 -12.93
CA PHE A 297 -8.35 -1.32 -12.06
C PHE A 297 -7.43 -1.55 -10.87
N PHE A 298 -6.95 -0.46 -10.30
CA PHE A 298 -6.35 -0.41 -8.98
C PHE A 298 -6.93 0.75 -8.17
N VAL A 299 -6.84 0.67 -6.85
CA VAL A 299 -7.15 1.78 -5.96
C VAL A 299 -5.85 2.52 -5.66
N LEU A 300 -5.80 3.80 -6.00
CA LEU A 300 -4.74 4.74 -5.59
C LEU A 300 -5.17 5.42 -4.30
N ILE A 301 -4.23 5.58 -3.38
CA ILE A 301 -4.41 6.31 -2.13
C ILE A 301 -3.75 7.67 -2.27
N ASP A 302 -4.53 8.73 -2.23
CA ASP A 302 -4.02 10.10 -2.15
C ASP A 302 -4.20 10.66 -0.74
N GLY A 303 -3.16 10.53 0.07
CA GLY A 303 -3.18 10.96 1.46
C GLY A 303 -3.08 12.47 1.64
N THR A 304 -2.59 13.20 0.65
CA THR A 304 -2.55 14.67 0.70
C THR A 304 -3.92 15.26 0.41
N ASN A 305 -4.62 14.77 -0.60
CA ASN A 305 -5.96 15.22 -0.97
C ASN A 305 -7.07 14.48 -0.21
N ASN A 306 -6.72 13.46 0.60
CA ASN A 306 -7.63 12.71 1.46
C ASN A 306 -8.75 12.00 0.67
N VAL A 307 -8.39 11.32 -0.40
CA VAL A 307 -9.29 10.62 -1.29
C VAL A 307 -8.70 9.27 -1.72
N LEU A 308 -9.57 8.35 -2.04
CA LEU A 308 -9.23 7.08 -2.71
C LEU A 308 -9.75 7.11 -4.13
N GLU A 309 -8.93 6.70 -5.08
CA GLU A 309 -9.26 6.78 -6.50
C GLU A 309 -9.20 5.40 -7.15
N THR A 310 -10.28 4.99 -7.79
CA THR A 310 -10.27 3.83 -8.68
C THR A 310 -9.72 4.26 -10.04
N VAL A 311 -8.58 3.71 -10.38
CA VAL A 311 -7.83 4.04 -11.59
C VAL A 311 -7.92 2.91 -12.59
N ARG A 312 -8.24 3.21 -13.85
CA ARG A 312 -8.20 2.25 -14.94
C ARG A 312 -6.74 1.99 -15.35
N ARG A 313 -6.32 0.74 -15.28
CA ARG A 313 -4.93 0.34 -15.49
C ARG A 313 -4.41 0.54 -16.92
N SER A 314 -5.29 0.49 -17.93
CA SER A 314 -4.89 0.60 -19.33
C SER A 314 -4.32 1.97 -19.70
N ASP A 315 -4.85 3.04 -19.10
CA ASP A 315 -4.56 4.43 -19.45
C ASP A 315 -4.28 5.36 -18.26
N GLY A 316 -4.48 4.88 -17.02
CA GLY A 316 -4.29 5.69 -15.82
C GLY A 316 -5.44 6.64 -15.52
N ALA A 317 -6.59 6.53 -16.23
CA ALA A 317 -7.73 7.39 -15.96
C ALA A 317 -8.38 7.08 -14.61
N VAL A 318 -8.59 8.11 -13.80
CA VAL A 318 -9.43 8.03 -12.60
C VAL A 318 -10.87 7.90 -13.03
N VAL A 319 -11.50 6.78 -12.73
CA VAL A 319 -12.87 6.46 -13.13
C VAL A 319 -13.88 6.62 -12.01
N ARG A 320 -13.42 6.64 -10.79
CA ARG A 320 -14.24 6.85 -9.58
C ARG A 320 -13.36 7.32 -8.44
N SER A 321 -13.92 8.18 -7.57
CA SER A 321 -13.31 8.56 -6.29
C SER A 321 -14.27 8.22 -5.15
N PHE A 322 -13.73 7.88 -3.97
CA PHE A 322 -14.50 7.62 -2.78
C PHE A 322 -13.73 8.05 -1.52
N GLY A 323 -14.47 8.32 -0.42
CA GLY A 323 -13.93 9.09 0.68
C GLY A 323 -13.80 10.59 0.33
N ARG A 324 -13.54 11.40 1.31
CA ARG A 324 -13.34 12.84 1.19
C ARG A 324 -12.62 13.38 2.42
N PRO A 325 -12.05 14.59 2.37
CA PRO A 325 -11.46 15.24 3.55
C PRO A 325 -12.48 15.40 4.70
N GLY A 326 -12.09 15.03 5.91
CA GLY A 326 -12.91 15.16 7.11
C GLY A 326 -12.53 14.18 8.21
N ARG A 327 -13.39 14.06 9.25
CA ARG A 327 -13.14 13.21 10.41
C ARG A 327 -14.27 12.24 10.73
N GLU A 328 -15.37 12.33 9.99
CA GLU A 328 -16.51 11.42 10.14
C GLU A 328 -16.23 10.07 9.46
N THR A 329 -17.09 9.11 9.71
CA THR A 329 -17.03 7.79 9.05
C THR A 329 -17.16 7.96 7.54
N GLY A 330 -16.24 7.37 6.78
CA GLY A 330 -16.16 7.54 5.33
C GLY A 330 -15.42 8.80 4.86
N GLU A 331 -14.88 9.58 5.78
CA GLU A 331 -14.00 10.71 5.51
C GLU A 331 -12.56 10.36 5.91
N PHE A 332 -11.60 11.13 5.45
CA PHE A 332 -10.18 10.92 5.73
C PHE A 332 -9.49 12.17 6.26
N HIS A 333 -8.55 11.93 7.16
CA HIS A 333 -7.50 12.89 7.48
C HIS A 333 -6.15 12.19 7.40
N ARG A 334 -5.44 12.38 6.30
CA ARG A 334 -4.14 11.76 5.99
C ARG A 334 -4.24 10.23 5.89
N VAL A 335 -5.15 9.74 5.02
CA VAL A 335 -5.17 8.33 4.64
C VAL A 335 -3.80 7.93 4.09
N HIS A 336 -3.22 6.87 4.67
CA HIS A 336 -1.81 6.56 4.48
C HIS A 336 -1.57 5.22 3.79
N VAL A 337 -2.28 4.21 4.23
CA VAL A 337 -2.13 2.83 3.77
C VAL A 337 -3.48 2.20 3.56
N GLY A 338 -3.55 1.25 2.63
CA GLY A 338 -4.74 0.43 2.44
C GLY A 338 -4.41 -0.90 1.80
N LYS A 339 -5.15 -1.95 2.20
CA LYS A 339 -4.99 -3.32 1.71
C LYS A 339 -6.36 -3.98 1.54
N PHE A 340 -6.46 -4.89 0.57
CA PHE A 340 -7.64 -5.72 0.35
C PHE A 340 -7.53 -7.06 1.04
N ASP A 341 -8.63 -7.54 1.64
CA ASP A 341 -8.77 -8.96 2.01
C ASP A 341 -9.21 -9.80 0.78
N SER A 342 -9.27 -11.12 0.94
CA SER A 342 -9.63 -12.05 -0.16
C SER A 342 -11.07 -11.88 -0.65
N ARG A 343 -11.95 -11.27 0.16
CA ARG A 343 -13.37 -11.00 -0.15
C ARG A 343 -13.57 -9.65 -0.83
N GLY A 344 -12.48 -8.88 -1.02
CA GLY A 344 -12.52 -7.56 -1.64
C GLY A 344 -12.91 -6.43 -0.71
N ASN A 345 -12.96 -6.64 0.60
CA ASN A 345 -13.06 -5.53 1.54
C ASN A 345 -11.72 -4.78 1.53
N PHE A 346 -11.79 -3.46 1.53
CA PHE A 346 -10.62 -2.59 1.56
C PHE A 346 -10.49 -1.96 2.96
N TYR A 347 -9.33 -2.11 3.56
CA TYR A 347 -9.03 -1.56 4.87
C TYR A 347 -8.08 -0.40 4.72
N THR A 348 -8.32 0.69 5.45
CA THR A 348 -7.47 1.90 5.40
C THR A 348 -6.96 2.29 6.78
N GLY A 349 -5.76 2.86 6.82
CA GLY A 349 -5.14 3.42 8.01
C GLY A 349 -4.71 4.86 7.80
N GLU A 350 -4.84 5.69 8.83
CA GLU A 350 -4.57 7.12 8.81
C GLU A 350 -3.39 7.50 9.71
N VAL A 351 -2.54 8.43 9.24
CA VAL A 351 -1.45 9.03 10.01
C VAL A 351 -1.80 10.44 10.50
N ASP A 352 -0.81 11.16 10.99
CA ASP A 352 -0.92 12.49 11.57
C ASP A 352 -2.00 12.52 12.68
N THR A 353 -2.97 13.38 12.62
CA THR A 353 -4.06 13.45 13.61
C THR A 353 -5.27 12.60 13.24
N GLY A 354 -5.22 11.84 12.14
CA GLY A 354 -6.25 10.86 11.76
C GLY A 354 -6.31 9.69 12.75
N LYS A 355 -5.20 8.97 12.92
CA LYS A 355 -5.01 7.88 13.91
C LYS A 355 -6.18 6.90 13.94
N ARG A 356 -6.62 6.44 12.76
CA ARG A 356 -7.86 5.70 12.59
C ARG A 356 -7.71 4.56 11.59
N LEU A 357 -8.53 3.54 11.77
CA LEU A 357 -8.75 2.44 10.81
C LEU A 357 -10.18 2.52 10.30
N GLN A 358 -10.39 2.21 9.02
CA GLN A 358 -11.72 2.05 8.44
C GLN A 358 -11.77 0.83 7.51
N LYS A 359 -12.94 0.19 7.44
CA LYS A 359 -13.23 -0.90 6.52
C LYS A 359 -14.22 -0.42 5.46
N TRP A 360 -13.94 -0.72 4.21
CA TRP A 360 -14.74 -0.41 3.05
C TRP A 360 -15.20 -1.71 2.41
N VAL A 361 -16.50 -1.92 2.32
CA VAL A 361 -17.08 -3.12 1.71
C VAL A 361 -17.47 -2.85 0.27
N PRO A 362 -17.24 -3.80 -0.65
CA PRO A 362 -17.65 -3.63 -2.04
C PRO A 362 -19.18 -3.50 -2.13
N VAL A 363 -19.66 -2.67 -3.05
CA VAL A 363 -21.09 -2.54 -3.40
C VAL A 363 -21.27 -3.14 -4.79
N GLU A 364 -22.36 -3.90 -4.95
CA GLU A 364 -22.76 -4.50 -6.22
C GLU A 364 -23.23 -3.44 -7.23
#